data_210161b9d25e6fa20f694ae71fdf3f0d
#
_entry.id   210161b9d25e6fa20f694ae71fdf3f0d
#
_cell.length_a   1.000
_cell.length_b   1.000
_cell.length_c   1.000
_cell.angle_alpha   90.00
_cell.angle_beta   90.00
_cell.angle_gamma   90.00
#
_symmetry.space_group_name_H-M   'P 1'
#
loop_
_entity.id
_entity.type
_entity.pdbx_description
1 polymer ?
#
loop_
_entity_poly.entity_id
_entity_poly.type
_entity_poly.pdbx_seq_one_letter_code
_entity_poly.pdbx_strand_id
1 'polypeptide(L)'
;MTDNTPALALIDRLIDVIEHEIIPKTAEGVTAGNKVFGAAILRKSDWSVVIAEANNERENPLWHGEMHALKRFYELPASARPSTKDCIFLSTHEPCSLCLSAITWAGFDNFWFLYSHEDSRDQFAIPHDLRILKEVFRLDAGGYAMKNAFWTGHGLRAEINRLPPAEAAMRHDRLDAIRQKYDALSATYQAGKAGNDIPLN
;
A
#
# COMPACT_ATOMS: atom_id res chain seq x y z
N MET A 1 15.10 27.81 7.64
CA MET A 1 14.52 27.00 6.53
C MET A 1 15.11 25.62 6.71
N THR A 2 14.33 24.65 7.18
CA THR A 2 14.76 23.26 7.24
C THR A 2 14.86 22.77 5.81
N ASP A 3 16.00 22.21 5.43
CA ASP A 3 16.19 21.58 4.13
C ASP A 3 15.24 20.37 4.03
N ASN A 4 14.15 20.55 3.30
CA ASN A 4 13.10 19.56 3.11
C ASN A 4 13.32 18.70 1.84
N THR A 5 14.45 18.91 1.16
CA THR A 5 14.79 18.27 -0.12
C THR A 5 14.78 16.74 -0.07
N PRO A 6 15.35 16.07 0.96
CA PRO A 6 15.31 14.62 1.03
C PRO A 6 13.89 14.05 1.20
N ALA A 7 13.04 14.74 1.97
CA ALA A 7 11.65 14.32 2.17
C ALA A 7 10.82 14.44 0.88
N LEU A 8 11.02 15.51 0.11
CA LEU A 8 10.38 15.71 -1.19
C LEU A 8 10.77 14.63 -2.20
N ALA A 9 12.08 14.36 -2.30
CA ALA A 9 12.60 13.33 -3.22
C ALA A 9 12.08 11.92 -2.87
N LEU A 10 11.95 11.60 -1.58
CA LEU A 10 11.34 10.34 -1.16
C LEU A 10 9.87 10.26 -1.58
N ILE A 11 9.08 11.31 -1.33
CA ILE A 11 7.67 11.34 -1.73
C ILE A 11 7.54 11.13 -3.24
N ASP A 12 8.34 11.83 -4.05
CA ASP A 12 8.34 11.66 -5.51
C ASP A 12 8.68 10.22 -5.91
N ARG A 13 9.69 9.63 -5.26
CA ARG A 13 10.07 8.24 -5.54
C ARG A 13 8.95 7.24 -5.17
N LEU A 14 8.26 7.44 -4.04
CA LEU A 14 7.14 6.58 -3.66
C LEU A 14 5.99 6.67 -4.67
N ILE A 15 5.69 7.87 -5.17
CA ILE A 15 4.70 8.08 -6.25
C ILE A 15 5.15 7.34 -7.53
N ASP A 16 6.43 7.47 -7.93
CA ASP A 16 6.98 6.76 -9.10
C ASP A 16 6.83 5.24 -8.97
N VAL A 17 7.11 4.68 -7.79
CA VAL A 17 6.98 3.24 -7.54
C VAL A 17 5.52 2.78 -7.64
N ILE A 18 4.57 3.56 -7.11
CA ILE A 18 3.15 3.24 -7.27
C ILE A 18 2.79 3.24 -8.76
N GLU A 19 3.20 4.28 -9.49
CA GLU A 19 2.81 4.48 -10.88
C GLU A 19 3.44 3.46 -11.84
N HIS A 20 4.72 3.17 -11.68
CA HIS A 20 5.50 2.43 -12.67
C HIS A 20 5.82 0.99 -12.28
N GLU A 21 5.74 0.64 -10.99
CA GLU A 21 6.06 -0.71 -10.51
C GLU A 21 4.80 -1.45 -10.01
N ILE A 22 3.94 -0.79 -9.22
CA ILE A 22 2.80 -1.47 -8.59
C ILE A 22 1.57 -1.50 -9.50
N ILE A 23 1.19 -0.36 -10.11
CA ILE A 23 -0.01 -0.29 -10.97
C ILE A 23 0.00 -1.30 -12.11
N PRO A 24 1.10 -1.53 -12.86
CA PRO A 24 1.12 -2.55 -13.91
C PRO A 24 0.80 -3.95 -13.37
N LYS A 25 1.39 -4.35 -12.24
CA LYS A 25 1.11 -5.63 -11.58
C LYS A 25 -0.34 -5.71 -11.06
N THR A 26 -0.85 -4.61 -10.52
CA THR A 26 -2.25 -4.53 -10.08
C THR A 26 -3.20 -4.71 -11.26
N ALA A 27 -2.89 -4.14 -12.43
CA ALA A 27 -3.70 -4.30 -13.64
C ALA A 27 -3.74 -5.77 -14.11
N GLU A 28 -2.60 -6.45 -14.10
CA GLU A 28 -2.53 -7.90 -14.38
C GLU A 28 -3.36 -8.70 -13.36
N GLY A 29 -3.18 -8.39 -12.06
CA GLY A 29 -3.92 -9.04 -10.98
C GLY A 29 -5.43 -8.85 -11.08
N VAL A 30 -5.90 -7.63 -11.38
CA VAL A 30 -7.33 -7.31 -11.57
C VAL A 30 -7.90 -8.05 -12.76
N THR A 31 -7.15 -8.15 -13.86
CA THR A 31 -7.55 -8.95 -15.02
C THR A 31 -7.72 -10.43 -14.66
N ALA A 32 -6.93 -10.95 -13.74
CA ALA A 32 -7.05 -12.30 -13.19
C ALA A 32 -8.15 -12.44 -12.11
N GLY A 33 -8.84 -11.35 -11.72
CA GLY A 33 -9.95 -11.33 -10.77
C GLY A 33 -9.55 -10.97 -9.33
N ASN A 34 -8.30 -10.53 -9.08
CA ASN A 34 -7.86 -10.08 -7.76
C ASN A 34 -8.30 -8.64 -7.47
N LYS A 35 -8.36 -8.26 -6.18
CA LYS A 35 -8.61 -6.86 -5.77
C LYS A 35 -7.48 -5.92 -6.16
N VAL A 36 -7.74 -4.62 -6.06
CA VAL A 36 -6.90 -3.52 -6.58
C VAL A 36 -5.67 -3.16 -5.72
N PHE A 37 -5.31 -3.94 -4.72
CA PHE A 37 -4.25 -3.59 -3.77
C PHE A 37 -2.88 -4.05 -4.24
N GLY A 38 -1.85 -3.32 -3.83
CA GLY A 38 -0.47 -3.68 -4.13
C GLY A 38 0.50 -3.06 -3.14
N ALA A 39 1.73 -3.58 -3.11
CA ALA A 39 2.77 -3.13 -2.20
C ALA A 39 4.16 -3.25 -2.83
N ALA A 40 5.11 -2.49 -2.28
CA ALA A 40 6.52 -2.59 -2.62
C ALA A 40 7.40 -2.47 -1.37
N ILE A 41 8.58 -3.07 -1.44
CA ILE A 41 9.62 -2.94 -0.43
C ILE A 41 10.83 -2.30 -1.10
N LEU A 42 11.29 -1.16 -0.58
CA LEU A 42 12.41 -0.38 -1.10
C LEU A 42 13.55 -0.36 -0.09
N ARG A 43 14.80 -0.24 -0.55
CA ARG A 43 15.94 0.07 0.32
C ARG A 43 15.87 1.51 0.81
N LYS A 44 16.21 1.76 2.07
CA LYS A 44 16.31 3.14 2.59
C LYS A 44 17.50 3.90 2.02
N SER A 45 18.58 3.20 1.64
CA SER A 45 19.86 3.78 1.24
C SER A 45 19.79 4.55 -0.09
N ASP A 46 19.01 4.03 -1.05
CA ASP A 46 18.98 4.52 -2.43
C ASP A 46 17.59 4.48 -3.06
N TRP A 47 16.58 4.04 -2.28
CA TRP A 47 15.17 3.87 -2.67
C TRP A 47 14.97 2.94 -3.88
N SER A 48 15.91 2.03 -4.09
CA SER A 48 15.75 0.97 -5.09
C SER A 48 14.68 -0.02 -4.65
N VAL A 49 13.86 -0.47 -5.60
CA VAL A 49 12.82 -1.47 -5.35
C VAL A 49 13.47 -2.84 -5.17
N VAL A 50 13.19 -3.47 -4.05
CA VAL A 50 13.59 -4.86 -3.76
C VAL A 50 12.53 -5.83 -4.27
N ILE A 51 11.27 -5.53 -3.98
CA ILE A 51 10.08 -6.29 -4.39
C ILE A 51 8.95 -5.30 -4.67
N ALA A 52 8.15 -5.57 -5.69
CA ALA A 52 6.85 -4.97 -5.91
C ALA A 52 5.86 -6.05 -6.31
N GLU A 53 4.69 -6.11 -5.67
CA GLU A 53 3.65 -7.10 -5.91
C GLU A 53 2.25 -6.50 -5.80
N ALA A 54 1.27 -7.21 -6.34
CA ALA A 54 -0.14 -6.92 -6.18
C ALA A 54 -0.85 -8.10 -5.48
N ASN A 55 -2.13 -7.94 -5.16
CA ASN A 55 -2.96 -9.02 -4.67
C ASN A 55 -2.88 -10.24 -5.57
N ASN A 56 -2.80 -11.43 -4.95
CA ASN A 56 -2.86 -12.71 -5.63
C ASN A 56 -3.83 -13.67 -4.91
N GLU A 57 -5.03 -13.15 -4.62
CA GLU A 57 -6.06 -13.82 -3.85
C GLU A 57 -6.65 -15.05 -4.57
N ARG A 58 -6.50 -15.11 -5.91
CA ARG A 58 -6.87 -16.29 -6.71
C ARG A 58 -5.99 -17.50 -6.40
N GLU A 59 -4.74 -17.29 -6.04
CA GLU A 59 -3.84 -18.35 -5.56
C GLU A 59 -4.11 -18.68 -4.08
N ASN A 60 -4.23 -17.65 -3.25
CA ASN A 60 -4.51 -17.79 -1.83
C ASN A 60 -5.22 -16.52 -1.33
N PRO A 61 -6.43 -16.61 -0.73
CA PRO A 61 -7.19 -15.44 -0.29
C PRO A 61 -6.46 -14.55 0.74
N LEU A 62 -5.37 -15.02 1.33
CA LEU A 62 -4.52 -14.23 2.22
C LEU A 62 -3.41 -13.47 1.50
N TRP A 63 -3.19 -13.71 0.20
CA TRP A 63 -2.18 -12.99 -0.57
C TRP A 63 -2.67 -11.59 -0.99
N HIS A 64 -2.96 -10.75 0.03
CA HIS A 64 -3.06 -9.30 -0.18
C HIS A 64 -1.72 -8.76 -0.71
N GLY A 65 -1.70 -7.59 -1.34
CA GLY A 65 -0.49 -7.03 -1.93
C GLY A 65 0.71 -7.02 -0.98
N GLU A 66 0.48 -6.64 0.27
CA GLU A 66 1.51 -6.62 1.32
C GLU A 66 1.98 -8.02 1.71
N MET A 67 1.03 -8.95 1.88
CA MET A 67 1.35 -10.34 2.21
C MET A 67 2.10 -11.02 1.08
N HIS A 68 1.70 -10.76 -0.17
CA HIS A 68 2.37 -11.28 -1.35
C HIS A 68 3.78 -10.68 -1.48
N ALA A 69 3.95 -9.38 -1.26
CA ALA A 69 5.27 -8.74 -1.24
C ALA A 69 6.18 -9.32 -0.14
N LEU A 70 5.65 -9.56 1.08
CA LEU A 70 6.39 -10.22 2.16
C LEU A 70 6.79 -11.66 1.79
N LYS A 71 5.87 -12.45 1.21
CA LYS A 71 6.17 -13.80 0.71
C LYS A 71 7.36 -13.76 -0.24
N ARG A 72 7.28 -12.92 -1.28
CA ARG A 72 8.34 -12.79 -2.30
C ARG A 72 9.65 -12.27 -1.71
N PHE A 73 9.58 -11.35 -0.74
CA PHE A 73 10.76 -10.83 -0.03
C PHE A 73 11.50 -11.94 0.73
N TYR A 74 10.78 -12.81 1.43
CA TYR A 74 11.38 -13.92 2.18
C TYR A 74 11.80 -15.12 1.32
N GLU A 75 11.36 -15.19 0.07
CA GLU A 75 11.86 -16.14 -0.95
C GLU A 75 13.21 -15.71 -1.53
N LEU A 76 13.61 -14.45 -1.37
CA LEU A 76 14.95 -14.02 -1.77
C LEU A 76 16.03 -14.77 -0.97
N PRO A 77 17.15 -15.15 -1.61
CA PRO A 77 18.32 -15.67 -0.89
C PRO A 77 18.71 -14.72 0.24
N ALA A 78 19.12 -15.26 1.39
CA ALA A 78 19.50 -14.45 2.56
C ALA A 78 20.59 -13.41 2.25
N SER A 79 21.51 -13.72 1.32
CA SER A 79 22.55 -12.81 0.87
C SER A 79 22.06 -11.63 0.01
N ALA A 80 20.89 -11.75 -0.62
CA ALA A 80 20.29 -10.72 -1.45
C ALA A 80 19.20 -9.91 -0.71
N ARG A 81 18.70 -10.47 0.41
CA ARG A 81 17.62 -9.88 1.20
C ARG A 81 18.17 -8.87 2.21
N PRO A 82 17.82 -7.56 2.09
CA PRO A 82 18.22 -6.57 3.07
C PRO A 82 17.53 -6.81 4.43
N SER A 83 18.07 -6.22 5.50
CA SER A 83 17.36 -6.13 6.77
C SER A 83 16.08 -5.32 6.60
N THR A 84 14.98 -5.75 7.22
CA THR A 84 13.70 -5.02 7.18
C THR A 84 13.81 -3.63 7.82
N LYS A 85 14.73 -3.43 8.75
CA LYS A 85 15.05 -2.11 9.34
C LYS A 85 15.70 -1.15 8.33
N ASP A 86 16.33 -1.68 7.29
CA ASP A 86 16.95 -0.91 6.21
C ASP A 86 16.02 -0.74 5.01
N CYS A 87 14.73 -1.06 5.19
CA CYS A 87 13.72 -0.98 4.15
C CYS A 87 12.60 -0.01 4.48
N ILE A 88 11.99 0.54 3.41
CA ILE A 88 10.72 1.23 3.42
C ILE A 88 9.67 0.23 2.94
N PHE A 89 8.56 0.11 3.67
CA PHE A 89 7.39 -0.64 3.24
C PHE A 89 6.36 0.32 2.64
N LEU A 90 6.01 0.14 1.36
CA LEU A 90 5.03 0.95 0.64
C LEU A 90 3.82 0.10 0.30
N SER A 91 2.64 0.56 0.69
CA SER A 91 1.34 -0.01 0.32
C SER A 91 0.55 0.99 -0.52
N THR A 92 -0.23 0.55 -1.48
CA THR A 92 -1.12 1.47 -2.22
C THR A 92 -2.32 1.89 -1.39
N HIS A 93 -2.79 0.99 -0.55
CA HIS A 93 -3.87 1.22 0.39
C HIS A 93 -3.37 0.98 1.82
N GLU A 94 -3.99 1.62 2.78
CA GLU A 94 -3.68 1.45 4.19
C GLU A 94 -3.79 -0.03 4.59
N PRO A 95 -2.72 -0.62 5.17
CA PRO A 95 -2.69 -2.04 5.45
C PRO A 95 -3.80 -2.48 6.39
N CYS A 96 -4.53 -3.53 6.03
CA CYS A 96 -5.54 -4.15 6.89
C CYS A 96 -4.91 -4.76 8.16
N SER A 97 -5.72 -5.20 9.11
CA SER A 97 -5.25 -5.79 10.37
C SER A 97 -4.32 -7.00 10.18
N LEU A 98 -4.55 -7.83 9.14
CA LEU A 98 -3.65 -8.93 8.77
C LEU A 98 -2.29 -8.39 8.33
N CYS A 99 -2.29 -7.43 7.41
CA CYS A 99 -1.07 -6.87 6.82
C CYS A 99 -0.27 -6.05 7.84
N LEU A 100 -0.94 -5.24 8.69
CA LEU A 100 -0.29 -4.53 9.81
C LEU A 100 0.43 -5.49 10.76
N SER A 101 -0.23 -6.59 11.12
CA SER A 101 0.38 -7.60 11.98
C SER A 101 1.59 -8.24 11.29
N ALA A 102 1.49 -8.59 10.02
CA ALA A 102 2.58 -9.20 9.26
C ALA A 102 3.80 -8.25 9.10
N ILE A 103 3.57 -6.97 8.78
CA ILE A 103 4.61 -5.92 8.71
C ILE A 103 5.32 -5.79 10.06
N THR A 104 4.55 -5.80 11.17
CA THR A 104 5.08 -5.75 12.53
C THR A 104 5.94 -6.96 12.86
N TRP A 105 5.45 -8.18 12.61
CA TRP A 105 6.19 -9.42 12.86
C TRP A 105 7.41 -9.57 11.97
N ALA A 106 7.38 -9.04 10.75
CA ALA A 106 8.52 -8.99 9.85
C ALA A 106 9.60 -7.99 10.31
N GLY A 107 9.29 -7.12 11.28
CA GLY A 107 10.24 -6.21 11.91
C GLY A 107 10.52 -4.94 11.14
N PHE A 108 9.65 -4.51 10.24
CA PHE A 108 9.74 -3.18 9.64
C PHE A 108 9.50 -2.10 10.70
N ASP A 109 10.18 -0.96 10.57
CA ASP A 109 10.03 0.18 11.48
C ASP A 109 9.20 1.32 10.88
N ASN A 110 8.69 1.13 9.68
CA ASN A 110 7.86 2.09 8.97
C ASN A 110 6.97 1.40 7.94
N PHE A 111 5.87 2.07 7.57
CA PHE A 111 5.14 1.83 6.33
C PHE A 111 4.53 3.12 5.81
N TRP A 112 4.31 3.16 4.49
CA TRP A 112 3.69 4.26 3.76
C TRP A 112 2.48 3.76 3.00
N PHE A 113 1.44 4.59 2.86
CA PHE A 113 0.26 4.27 2.07
C PHE A 113 -0.33 5.50 1.37
N LEU A 114 -1.05 5.28 0.28
CA LEU A 114 -1.67 6.35 -0.50
C LEU A 114 -3.16 6.52 -0.14
N TYR A 115 -3.95 5.46 -0.16
CA TYR A 115 -5.39 5.47 0.12
C TYR A 115 -5.66 4.96 1.52
N SER A 116 -6.51 5.66 2.27
CA SER A 116 -6.92 5.24 3.62
C SER A 116 -7.94 4.09 3.58
N HIS A 117 -8.27 3.53 4.74
CA HIS A 117 -9.37 2.57 4.86
C HIS A 117 -10.72 3.19 4.46
N GLU A 118 -10.92 4.50 4.73
CA GLU A 118 -12.09 5.24 4.29
C GLU A 118 -12.13 5.37 2.76
N ASP A 119 -10.99 5.68 2.13
CA ASP A 119 -10.89 5.71 0.67
C ASP A 119 -11.23 4.34 0.07
N SER A 120 -10.75 3.26 0.70
CA SER A 120 -11.05 1.88 0.27
C SER A 120 -12.54 1.58 0.30
N ARG A 121 -13.25 2.02 1.35
CA ARG A 121 -14.69 1.88 1.48
C ARG A 121 -15.45 2.77 0.48
N ASP A 122 -15.12 4.06 0.43
CA ASP A 122 -15.97 5.07 -0.21
C ASP A 122 -15.68 5.21 -1.71
N GLN A 123 -14.42 5.04 -2.11
CA GLN A 123 -13.99 5.21 -3.49
C GLN A 123 -13.94 3.88 -4.25
N PHE A 124 -13.55 2.79 -3.59
CA PHE A 124 -13.35 1.49 -4.23
C PHE A 124 -14.44 0.47 -3.90
N ALA A 125 -15.39 0.80 -3.02
CA ALA A 125 -16.46 -0.08 -2.54
C ALA A 125 -15.93 -1.39 -1.92
N ILE A 126 -14.84 -1.30 -1.13
CA ILE A 126 -14.22 -2.39 -0.38
C ILE A 126 -14.21 -2.00 1.11
N PRO A 127 -15.28 -2.29 1.87
CA PRO A 127 -15.46 -1.82 3.26
C PRO A 127 -14.90 -2.79 4.31
N HIS A 128 -14.24 -3.87 3.89
CA HIS A 128 -13.95 -5.01 4.78
C HIS A 128 -12.99 -4.65 5.90
N ASP A 129 -11.97 -3.81 5.65
CA ASP A 129 -10.96 -3.45 6.64
C ASP A 129 -11.56 -2.73 7.85
N LEU A 130 -12.37 -1.70 7.61
CA LEU A 130 -13.08 -0.98 8.66
C LEU A 130 -14.05 -1.88 9.41
N ARG A 131 -14.74 -2.80 8.70
CA ARG A 131 -15.65 -3.76 9.32
C ARG A 131 -14.91 -4.74 10.21
N ILE A 132 -13.77 -5.28 9.77
CA ILE A 132 -12.94 -6.19 10.57
C ILE A 132 -12.41 -5.47 11.81
N LEU A 133 -11.87 -4.27 11.66
CA LEU A 133 -11.39 -3.47 12.79
C LEU A 133 -12.50 -3.28 13.83
N LYS A 134 -13.71 -2.95 13.40
CA LYS A 134 -14.85 -2.74 14.30
C LYS A 134 -15.35 -4.03 14.94
N GLU A 135 -15.65 -5.06 14.15
CA GLU A 135 -16.32 -6.28 14.65
C GLU A 135 -15.36 -7.20 15.41
N VAL A 136 -14.12 -7.35 14.96
CA VAL A 136 -13.14 -8.26 15.54
C VAL A 136 -12.32 -7.57 16.64
N PHE A 137 -11.83 -6.35 16.36
CA PHE A 137 -10.88 -5.66 17.25
C PHE A 137 -11.55 -4.62 18.15
N ARG A 138 -12.83 -4.29 17.94
CA ARG A 138 -13.57 -3.26 18.67
C ARG A 138 -12.96 -1.86 18.55
N LEU A 139 -12.32 -1.59 17.42
CA LEU A 139 -11.74 -0.30 17.08
C LEU A 139 -12.69 0.47 16.16
N ASP A 140 -12.96 1.73 16.48
CA ASP A 140 -13.66 2.63 15.58
C ASP A 140 -12.70 3.14 14.50
N ALA A 141 -13.25 3.43 13.32
CA ALA A 141 -12.64 3.99 12.11
C ALA A 141 -11.12 4.23 12.18
N GLY A 142 -10.31 3.22 11.83
CA GLY A 142 -8.86 3.37 11.79
C GLY A 142 -8.18 3.57 13.13
N GLY A 143 -8.81 3.18 14.24
CA GLY A 143 -8.41 3.50 15.62
C GLY A 143 -7.13 2.87 16.14
N TYR A 144 -6.23 2.37 15.28
CA TYR A 144 -4.91 1.91 15.69
C TYR A 144 -3.89 3.06 15.71
N ALA A 145 -2.80 2.89 16.48
CA ALA A 145 -1.79 3.93 16.67
C ALA A 145 -0.83 4.02 15.47
N MET A 146 -0.89 5.10 14.68
CA MET A 146 0.01 5.37 13.56
C MET A 146 1.48 5.54 13.96
N LYS A 147 1.75 5.80 15.22
CA LYS A 147 3.10 5.82 15.80
C LYS A 147 3.10 5.03 17.08
N ASN A 148 3.94 4.02 17.16
CA ASN A 148 4.01 3.10 18.30
C ASN A 148 5.44 2.58 18.52
N ALA A 149 5.63 1.58 19.40
CA ALA A 149 6.94 1.03 19.73
C ALA A 149 7.59 0.24 18.58
N PHE A 150 6.84 -0.16 17.57
CA PHE A 150 7.33 -1.01 16.46
C PHE A 150 7.65 -0.19 15.23
N TRP A 151 6.75 0.72 14.82
CA TRP A 151 6.84 1.46 13.56
C TRP A 151 6.11 2.81 13.60
N THR A 152 6.38 3.61 12.58
CA THR A 152 5.61 4.80 12.24
C THR A 152 4.95 4.60 10.87
N GLY A 153 3.63 4.76 10.82
CA GLY A 153 2.85 4.78 9.58
C GLY A 153 2.78 6.18 8.99
N HIS A 154 2.81 6.29 7.67
CA HIS A 154 2.78 7.55 6.92
C HIS A 154 1.74 7.51 5.83
N GLY A 155 0.71 8.34 5.91
CA GLY A 155 -0.22 8.59 4.81
C GLY A 155 0.42 9.54 3.80
N LEU A 156 0.66 9.09 2.56
CA LEU A 156 1.34 9.87 1.53
C LEU A 156 0.62 11.20 1.23
N ARG A 157 -0.71 11.19 1.15
CA ARG A 157 -1.52 12.41 1.00
C ARG A 157 -1.34 13.39 2.17
N ALA A 158 -1.29 12.88 3.40
CA ALA A 158 -1.10 13.70 4.59
C ALA A 158 0.30 14.34 4.62
N GLU A 159 1.32 13.61 4.19
CA GLU A 159 2.68 14.16 4.07
C GLU A 159 2.77 15.23 2.97
N ILE A 160 2.13 15.01 1.82
CA ILE A 160 2.05 16.00 0.74
C ILE A 160 1.33 17.28 1.21
N ASN A 161 0.24 17.16 1.97
CA ASN A 161 -0.51 18.31 2.48
C ASN A 161 0.29 19.19 3.48
N ARG A 162 1.41 18.69 4.01
CA ARG A 162 2.32 19.46 4.87
C ARG A 162 3.37 20.25 4.10
N LEU A 163 3.47 20.02 2.78
CA LEU A 163 4.44 20.70 1.91
C LEU A 163 3.99 22.15 1.61
N PRO A 164 4.90 22.99 1.16
CA PRO A 164 4.55 24.30 0.59
C PRO A 164 3.52 24.14 -0.55
N PRO A 165 2.55 25.08 -0.70
CA PRO A 165 1.42 24.90 -1.62
C PRO A 165 1.81 24.55 -3.06
N ALA A 166 2.87 25.16 -3.63
CA ALA A 166 3.33 24.87 -4.98
C ALA A 166 3.87 23.44 -5.11
N GLU A 167 4.61 22.95 -4.12
CA GLU A 167 5.16 21.60 -4.08
C GLU A 167 4.05 20.55 -3.89
N ALA A 168 3.05 20.88 -3.06
CA ALA A 168 1.88 20.02 -2.86
C ALA A 168 1.05 19.91 -4.14
N ALA A 169 0.79 21.01 -4.84
CA ALA A 169 -0.04 21.04 -6.05
C ALA A 169 0.49 20.10 -7.14
N MET A 170 1.77 20.16 -7.46
CA MET A 170 2.39 19.27 -8.46
C MET A 170 2.20 17.77 -8.14
N ARG A 171 2.24 17.43 -6.86
CA ARG A 171 2.07 16.03 -6.40
C ARG A 171 0.61 15.62 -6.39
N HIS A 172 -0.29 16.52 -6.06
CA HIS A 172 -1.72 16.27 -6.16
C HIS A 172 -2.14 15.98 -7.60
N ASP A 173 -1.64 16.73 -8.61
CA ASP A 173 -1.91 16.44 -10.02
C ASP A 173 -1.48 15.01 -10.40
N ARG A 174 -0.32 14.56 -9.90
CA ARG A 174 0.14 13.17 -10.11
C ARG A 174 -0.75 12.15 -9.41
N LEU A 175 -1.16 12.43 -8.17
CA LEU A 175 -2.08 11.55 -7.43
C LEU A 175 -3.45 11.47 -8.09
N ASP A 176 -3.92 12.54 -8.73
CA ASP A 176 -5.19 12.52 -9.48
C ASP A 176 -5.08 11.65 -10.74
N ALA A 177 -3.94 11.68 -11.43
CA ALA A 177 -3.69 10.77 -12.56
C ALA A 177 -3.62 9.29 -12.09
N ILE A 178 -2.97 9.01 -10.97
CA ILE A 178 -2.94 7.68 -10.35
C ILE A 178 -4.35 7.25 -9.95
N ARG A 179 -5.14 8.15 -9.36
CA ARG A 179 -6.53 7.88 -8.99
C ARG A 179 -7.37 7.43 -10.17
N GLN A 180 -7.27 8.12 -11.32
CA GLN A 180 -8.01 7.73 -12.53
C GLN A 180 -7.67 6.30 -12.97
N LYS A 181 -6.40 5.89 -12.86
CA LYS A 181 -5.98 4.52 -13.15
C LYS A 181 -6.63 3.53 -12.17
N TYR A 182 -6.64 3.83 -10.87
CA TYR A 182 -7.27 2.98 -9.86
C TYR A 182 -8.79 2.93 -9.97
N ASP A 183 -9.46 4.02 -10.34
CA ASP A 183 -10.91 4.04 -10.59
C ASP A 183 -11.26 3.07 -11.74
N ALA A 184 -10.47 3.05 -12.81
CA ALA A 184 -10.66 2.11 -13.92
C ALA A 184 -10.40 0.64 -13.50
N LEU A 185 -9.35 0.39 -12.71
CA LEU A 185 -9.06 -0.94 -12.16
C LEU A 185 -10.17 -1.42 -11.22
N SER A 186 -10.66 -0.53 -10.35
CA SER A 186 -11.77 -0.83 -9.45
C SER A 186 -13.06 -1.15 -10.23
N ALA A 187 -13.38 -0.38 -11.26
CA ALA A 187 -14.54 -0.66 -12.11
C ALA A 187 -14.45 -2.05 -12.75
N THR A 188 -13.26 -2.44 -13.24
CA THR A 188 -13.01 -3.77 -13.80
C THR A 188 -13.20 -4.87 -12.76
N TYR A 189 -12.62 -4.69 -11.58
CA TYR A 189 -12.77 -5.64 -10.46
C TYR A 189 -14.23 -5.78 -10.05
N GLN A 190 -14.94 -4.65 -9.81
CA GLN A 190 -16.33 -4.66 -9.37
C GLN A 190 -17.27 -5.33 -10.38
N ALA A 191 -17.00 -5.17 -11.67
CA ALA A 191 -17.77 -5.83 -12.72
C ALA A 191 -17.56 -7.36 -12.75
N GLY A 192 -16.36 -7.83 -12.40
CA GLY A 192 -15.98 -9.26 -12.48
C GLY A 192 -16.12 -10.05 -11.18
N LYS A 193 -16.20 -9.38 -10.01
CA LYS A 193 -16.06 -10.02 -8.70
C LYS A 193 -17.10 -11.10 -8.37
N ALA A 194 -18.31 -10.99 -8.91
CA ALA A 194 -19.36 -11.99 -8.68
C ALA A 194 -19.01 -13.38 -9.28
N GLY A 195 -18.04 -13.45 -10.16
CA GLY A 195 -17.58 -14.69 -10.81
C GLY A 195 -16.34 -15.32 -10.16
N ASN A 196 -15.85 -14.78 -9.03
CA ASN A 196 -14.68 -15.34 -8.36
C ASN A 196 -15.02 -15.91 -6.98
N ASP A 197 -14.15 -16.81 -6.46
CA ASP A 197 -14.33 -17.53 -5.21
C ASP A 197 -13.59 -16.88 -4.04
N ILE A 198 -13.20 -15.60 -4.16
CA ILE A 198 -12.45 -14.91 -3.11
C ILE A 198 -13.42 -14.62 -1.95
N PRO A 199 -13.12 -15.09 -0.71
CA PRO A 199 -13.89 -14.70 0.47
C PRO A 199 -13.88 -13.19 0.68
N LEU A 200 -14.95 -12.63 1.21
CA LEU A 200 -15.11 -11.18 1.41
C LEU A 200 -14.87 -10.39 0.11
N ASN A 201 -15.64 -10.74 -0.89
CA ASN A 201 -15.56 -10.17 -2.22
C ASN A 201 -16.54 -9.01 -2.42
#